data_e8720f9ef8ea395a90dcba421d760e56
#
_entry.id   e8720f9ef8ea395a90dcba421d760e56
#
_cell.length_a   1.000
_cell.length_b   1.000
_cell.length_c   1.000
_cell.angle_alpha   90.00
_cell.angle_beta   90.00
_cell.angle_gamma   90.00
#
_symmetry.space_group_name_H-M   'P 1'
#
loop_
_entity.id
_entity.type
_entity.pdbx_description
1 polymer ?
#
loop_
_entity_poly.entity_id
_entity_poly.type
_entity_poly.pdbx_seq_one_letter_code
_entity_poly.pdbx_strand_id
1 'polypeptide(L)'
;MPKILLYITAKIIWQFLFWNTDYYENRAHVHVGKRGTEHLCKIWLEPVVKIAQQGDLTDSQAKEVLSVASEYREKLLQQWSLFKQGKRIRMITVKKTKKK
;
A
#
# COMPACT_ATOMS: atom_id res chain seq x y z
N MET A 1 -3.22 13.13 -2.34
CA MET A 1 -2.73 11.74 -2.47
C MET A 1 -3.88 10.79 -2.20
N PRO A 2 -4.28 10.00 -3.19
CA PRO A 2 -5.39 9.08 -2.95
C PRO A 2 -4.96 7.91 -2.05
N LYS A 3 -5.73 7.71 -1.00
CA LYS A 3 -5.56 6.56 -0.12
C LYS A 3 -6.36 5.41 -0.69
N ILE A 4 -5.74 4.26 -0.82
CA ILE A 4 -6.34 3.12 -1.49
C ILE A 4 -6.67 1.97 -0.57
N LEU A 5 -5.97 1.89 0.57
CA LEU A 5 -6.24 0.82 1.54
C LEU A 5 -5.80 1.27 2.92
N LEU A 6 -6.63 0.99 3.92
CA LEU A 6 -6.25 1.12 5.32
C LEU A 6 -6.12 -0.28 5.91
N TYR A 7 -5.01 -0.53 6.55
CA TYR A 7 -4.78 -1.78 7.27
C TYR A 7 -4.69 -1.45 8.75
N ILE A 8 -5.67 -1.89 9.50
CA ILE A 8 -5.82 -1.49 10.90
C ILE A 8 -5.40 -2.64 11.80
N THR A 9 -4.41 -2.37 12.65
CA THR A 9 -3.98 -3.31 13.69
C THR A 9 -4.30 -2.71 15.05
N ALA A 10 -4.04 -3.47 16.11
CA ALA A 10 -4.28 -2.99 17.46
C ALA A 10 -3.45 -1.75 17.83
N LYS A 11 -2.29 -1.58 17.22
CA LYS A 11 -1.36 -0.51 17.58
C LYS A 11 -1.14 0.53 16.50
N ILE A 12 -1.30 0.16 15.24
CA ILE A 12 -0.92 1.01 14.12
C ILE A 12 -2.01 0.98 13.06
N ILE A 13 -2.27 2.14 12.47
CA ILE A 13 -3.09 2.22 11.27
C ILE A 13 -2.15 2.49 10.12
N TRP A 14 -2.07 1.53 9.19
CA TRP A 14 -1.23 1.65 8.00
C TRP A 14 -2.06 2.21 6.86
N GLN A 15 -1.47 3.14 6.10
CA GLN A 15 -2.10 3.72 4.92
C GLN A 15 -1.34 3.30 3.68
N PHE A 16 -2.06 2.71 2.74
CA PHE A 16 -1.53 2.41 1.41
C PHE A 16 -2.08 3.48 0.47
N LEU A 17 -1.20 4.11 -0.28
CA LEU A 17 -1.62 5.25 -1.09
C LEU A 17 -0.78 5.36 -2.36
N PHE A 18 -1.31 6.12 -3.32
CA PHE A 18 -0.56 6.56 -4.49
C PHE A 18 -0.22 8.05 -4.32
N TRP A 19 0.93 8.46 -4.79
CA TRP A 19 1.25 9.88 -4.89
C TRP A 19 0.72 10.40 -6.22
N ASN A 20 0.40 11.68 -6.30
CA ASN A 20 -0.08 12.26 -7.55
C ASN A 20 0.91 12.09 -8.69
N THR A 21 2.20 12.18 -8.40
CA THR A 21 3.25 12.00 -9.39
C THR A 21 3.36 10.56 -9.88
N ASP A 22 2.80 9.60 -9.15
CA ASP A 22 2.80 8.19 -9.57
C ASP A 22 2.00 7.99 -10.85
N TYR A 23 1.13 8.93 -11.19
CA TYR A 23 0.36 8.89 -12.43
C TYR A 23 1.28 8.74 -13.64
N TYR A 24 2.50 9.28 -13.56
CA TYR A 24 3.45 9.25 -14.66
C TYR A 24 4.39 8.05 -14.64
N GLU A 25 4.26 7.20 -13.62
CA GLU A 25 5.05 5.98 -13.51
C GLU A 25 4.37 4.84 -14.24
N ASN A 26 5.16 4.01 -14.91
CA ASN A 26 4.60 2.88 -15.66
C ASN A 26 4.50 1.61 -14.84
N ARG A 27 5.37 1.44 -13.86
CA ARG A 27 5.40 0.22 -13.05
C ARG A 27 4.49 0.39 -11.84
N ALA A 28 3.55 -0.54 -11.69
CA ALA A 28 2.59 -0.48 -10.59
C ALA A 28 3.30 -0.61 -9.24
N HIS A 29 2.97 0.30 -8.32
CA HIS A 29 3.54 0.29 -6.98
C HIS A 29 2.61 1.01 -6.03
N VAL A 30 2.93 0.92 -4.74
CA VAL A 30 2.15 1.57 -3.70
C VAL A 30 3.10 2.09 -2.64
N HIS A 31 2.71 3.18 -1.99
CA HIS A 31 3.43 3.73 -0.85
C HIS A 31 2.67 3.36 0.41
N VAL A 32 3.40 2.93 1.44
CA VAL A 32 2.80 2.49 2.70
C VAL A 32 3.47 3.19 3.85
N GLY A 33 2.69 3.74 4.76
CA GLY A 33 3.23 4.38 5.94
C GLY A 33 2.25 4.35 7.08
N LYS A 34 2.75 4.66 8.27
CA LYS A 34 1.91 4.82 9.44
C LYS A 34 1.14 6.11 9.30
N ARG A 35 -0.11 6.07 9.76
CA ARG A 35 -0.94 7.26 9.74
C ARG A 35 -0.25 8.40 10.48
N GLY A 36 -0.18 9.55 9.82
CA GLY A 36 0.41 10.74 10.42
C GLY A 36 1.90 10.91 10.18
N THR A 37 2.54 10.00 9.43
CA THR A 37 3.96 10.14 9.10
C THR A 37 4.12 10.43 7.63
N GLU A 38 5.29 11.00 7.29
CA GLU A 38 5.61 11.33 5.90
C GLU A 38 6.61 10.37 5.28
N HIS A 39 7.21 9.49 6.08
CA HIS A 39 8.23 8.57 5.60
C HIS A 39 7.56 7.27 5.18
N LEU A 40 7.58 7.03 3.91
CA LEU A 40 6.79 5.95 3.33
C LEU A 40 7.70 4.86 2.74
N CYS A 41 7.25 3.63 2.95
CA CYS A 41 7.81 2.46 2.31
C CYS A 41 7.23 2.36 0.91
N LYS A 42 8.04 2.01 -0.09
CA LYS A 42 7.57 1.81 -1.47
C LYS A 42 7.58 0.32 -1.77
N ILE A 43 6.48 -0.19 -2.29
CA ILE A 43 6.34 -1.61 -2.62
C ILE A 43 5.94 -1.75 -4.08
N TRP A 44 6.72 -2.52 -4.86
CA TRP A 44 6.34 -2.87 -6.22
C TRP A 44 5.21 -3.88 -6.19
N LEU A 45 4.24 -3.72 -7.10
CA LEU A 45 3.13 -4.66 -7.24
C LEU A 45 3.33 -5.61 -8.42
N GLU A 46 4.25 -5.30 -9.31
CA GLU A 46 4.52 -6.13 -10.48
C GLU A 46 6.00 -6.06 -10.85
N PRO A 47 6.55 -7.09 -11.43
CA PRO A 47 5.89 -8.36 -11.79
C PRO A 47 5.59 -9.21 -10.56
N VAL A 48 6.27 -8.95 -9.44
CA VAL A 48 6.02 -9.62 -8.16
C VAL A 48 6.00 -8.56 -7.07
N VAL A 49 5.32 -8.84 -5.98
CA VAL A 49 5.25 -7.92 -4.86
C VAL A 49 6.58 -7.96 -4.11
N LYS A 50 7.23 -6.81 -4.00
CA LYS A 50 8.48 -6.72 -3.24
C LYS A 50 8.76 -5.29 -2.81
N ILE A 51 9.52 -5.15 -1.74
CA ILE A 51 9.92 -3.85 -1.21
C ILE A 51 10.88 -3.18 -2.20
N ALA A 52 10.56 -1.95 -2.61
CA ALA A 52 11.46 -1.12 -3.39
C ALA A 52 12.29 -0.24 -2.48
N GLN A 53 11.65 0.35 -1.46
CA GLN A 53 12.32 1.16 -0.45
C GLN A 53 11.63 0.91 0.87
N GLN A 54 12.39 0.49 1.89
CA GLN A 54 11.81 0.19 3.19
C GLN A 54 11.46 1.45 3.98
N GLY A 55 12.15 2.55 3.74
CA GLY A 55 11.94 3.78 4.49
C GLY A 55 12.28 3.58 5.95
N ASP A 56 11.43 4.12 6.81
CA ASP A 56 11.67 4.07 8.26
C ASP A 56 11.03 2.89 8.95
N LEU A 57 10.50 1.93 8.19
CA LEU A 57 9.87 0.75 8.79
C LEU A 57 10.94 -0.20 9.33
N THR A 58 10.63 -0.84 10.46
CA THR A 58 11.46 -1.94 10.93
C THR A 58 11.30 -3.14 10.01
N ASP A 59 12.20 -4.09 10.11
CA ASP A 59 12.11 -5.31 9.28
C ASP A 59 10.79 -6.03 9.52
N SER A 60 10.35 -6.09 10.77
CA SER A 60 9.09 -6.74 11.13
C SER A 60 7.90 -6.00 10.50
N GLN A 61 7.92 -4.69 10.57
CA GLN A 61 6.86 -3.88 9.98
C GLN A 61 6.84 -4.01 8.46
N ALA A 62 8.01 -4.01 7.84
CA ALA A 62 8.12 -4.17 6.40
C ALA A 62 7.54 -5.51 5.95
N LYS A 63 7.83 -6.58 6.69
CA LYS A 63 7.28 -7.89 6.40
C LYS A 63 5.75 -7.91 6.51
N GLU A 64 5.23 -7.23 7.51
CA GLU A 64 3.78 -7.20 7.72
C GLU A 64 3.08 -6.49 6.58
N VAL A 65 3.54 -5.30 6.20
CA VAL A 65 2.89 -4.56 5.11
C VAL A 65 3.09 -5.25 3.77
N LEU A 66 4.24 -5.90 3.58
CA LEU A 66 4.48 -6.68 2.36
C LEU A 66 3.50 -7.84 2.25
N SER A 67 3.21 -8.50 3.37
CA SER A 67 2.24 -9.58 3.41
C SER A 67 0.85 -9.09 3.03
N VAL A 68 0.45 -7.93 3.53
CA VAL A 68 -0.84 -7.35 3.18
C VAL A 68 -0.87 -6.99 1.70
N ALA A 69 0.19 -6.38 1.18
CA ALA A 69 0.27 -6.04 -0.25
C ALA A 69 0.16 -7.30 -1.12
N SER A 70 0.79 -8.39 -0.69
CA SER A 70 0.72 -9.65 -1.43
C SER A 70 -0.69 -10.23 -1.43
N GLU A 71 -1.33 -10.19 -0.27
CA GLU A 71 -2.68 -10.73 -0.12
C GLU A 71 -3.70 -9.96 -0.96
N TYR A 72 -3.56 -8.65 -1.02
CA TYR A 72 -4.49 -7.79 -1.74
C TYR A 72 -3.94 -7.29 -3.06
N ARG A 73 -2.96 -7.99 -3.61
CA ARG A 73 -2.28 -7.56 -4.83
C ARG A 73 -3.23 -7.26 -5.97
N GLU A 74 -4.19 -8.16 -6.22
CA GLU A 74 -5.11 -7.96 -7.34
C GLU A 74 -5.97 -6.71 -7.14
N LYS A 75 -6.46 -6.49 -5.93
CA LYS A 75 -7.24 -5.30 -5.64
C LYS A 75 -6.41 -4.03 -5.77
N LEU A 76 -5.16 -4.08 -5.31
CA LEU A 76 -4.26 -2.94 -5.44
C LEU A 76 -3.94 -2.65 -6.90
N LEU A 77 -3.78 -3.69 -7.73
CA LEU A 77 -3.57 -3.52 -9.16
C LEU A 77 -4.80 -2.94 -9.85
N GLN A 78 -6.00 -3.32 -9.41
CA GLN A 78 -7.23 -2.72 -9.93
C GLN A 78 -7.29 -1.24 -9.59
N GLN A 79 -6.93 -0.88 -8.36
CA GLN A 79 -6.90 0.53 -7.96
C GLN A 79 -5.85 1.30 -8.76
N TRP A 80 -4.69 0.69 -9.01
CA TRP A 80 -3.68 1.30 -9.85
C TRP A 80 -4.20 1.58 -11.25
N SER A 81 -4.91 0.62 -11.84
CA SER A 81 -5.50 0.79 -13.15
C SER A 81 -6.50 1.94 -13.18
N LEU A 82 -7.38 2.01 -12.17
CA LEU A 82 -8.33 3.11 -12.06
C LEU A 82 -7.62 4.46 -11.93
N PHE A 83 -6.58 4.50 -11.11
CA PHE A 83 -5.77 5.70 -10.92
C PHE A 83 -5.16 6.18 -12.25
N LYS A 84 -4.58 5.25 -13.01
CA LYS A 84 -3.97 5.58 -14.30
C LYS A 84 -4.99 6.04 -15.33
N GLN A 85 -6.24 5.62 -15.19
CA GLN A 85 -7.32 6.05 -16.08
C GLN A 85 -7.98 7.33 -15.62
N GLY A 86 -7.54 7.90 -14.50
CA GLY A 86 -8.16 9.10 -13.95
C GLY A 86 -9.52 8.84 -13.34
N LYS A 87 -9.84 7.59 -13.03
CA LYS A 87 -11.13 7.23 -12.47
C LYS A 87 -11.09 7.27 -10.95
N ARG A 88 -12.28 7.31 -10.36
CA ARG A 88 -12.43 7.37 -8.92
C ARG A 88 -11.97 6.07 -8.28
N ILE A 89 -11.22 6.21 -7.18
CA ILE A 89 -10.71 5.08 -6.41
C ILE A 89 -11.52 4.97 -5.12
N ARG A 90 -11.89 3.75 -4.76
CA ARG A 90 -12.53 3.47 -3.48
C ARG A 90 -11.51 2.90 -2.52
N MET A 91 -11.41 3.51 -1.35
CA MET A 91 -10.52 3.01 -0.32
C MET A 91 -11.05 1.71 0.28
N ILE A 92 -10.17 0.74 0.46
CA ILE A 92 -10.48 -0.54 1.07
C ILE A 92 -10.02 -0.50 2.52
N THR A 93 -10.84 -0.99 3.44
CA THR A 93 -10.45 -1.08 4.85
C THR A 93 -10.28 -2.54 5.23
N VAL A 94 -9.11 -2.86 5.76
CA VAL A 94 -8.76 -4.21 6.20
C VAL A 94 -8.40 -4.15 7.67
N LYS A 95 -9.02 -4.98 8.47
CA LYS A 95 -8.70 -5.08 9.89
C LYS A 95 -7.96 -6.37 10.15
N LYS A 96 -6.88 -6.28 10.92
CA LYS A 96 -6.15 -7.47 11.31
C LYS A 96 -7.00 -8.26 12.30
N THR A 97 -7.27 -9.50 11.94
CA THR A 97 -8.02 -10.38 12.84
C THR A 97 -7.04 -11.21 13.65
N LYS A 98 -7.42 -11.48 14.88
CA LYS A 98 -6.64 -12.38 15.71
C LYS A 98 -6.79 -13.79 15.20
N LYS A 99 -5.68 -14.47 15.04
CA LYS A 99 -5.68 -15.87 14.70
C LYS A 99 -5.55 -16.69 15.99
N LYS A 100 -6.19 -17.78 16.00
CA LYS A 100 -6.13 -18.68 17.15
C LYS A 100 -5.06 -19.71 17.00
#